data_aa36410d59318f363a52130af1fe3dd1
#
_entry.id   aa36410d59318f363a52130af1fe3dd1
#
_cell.length_a   1.000
_cell.length_b   1.000
_cell.length_c   1.000
_cell.angle_alpha   90.00
_cell.angle_beta   90.00
_cell.angle_gamma   90.00
#
_symmetry.space_group_name_H-M   'P 1'
#
loop_
_entity.id
_entity.type
_entity.pdbx_description
1 polymer ?
#
loop_
_entity_poly.entity_id
_entity_poly.type
_entity_poly.pdbx_seq_one_letter_code
_entity_poly.pdbx_strand_id
1 'polypeptide(L)'
;MDFVQLTEKQRQDFDENGYLIVPQAINAQTVALLTESGDQLMTSFEYEGFYAHRRHGIVQEEPFLSLVANLSTVPLIIQLLGTNIHMTNTALIYKHPQDEILVSERNWHRDVGVHLDLGHDHLPRVGLKIGYCLTDCMESNSGSTLLVEGSNNLTQPLVIPTEQTDPAEFHEPFLKAGDAFLFESRTYHAPAPNFTNSVTKSVIYGYHYRWIKPDYYLRYYDGQQQPAKDLLTKMDDITRQLLGAFTDTTGRTAPDGIEWPIREWTETYNIALEQSPQVNKK
;
A
#
# COMPACT_ATOMS: atom_id res chain seq x y z
N MET A 1 19.29 8.84 -8.81
CA MET A 1 18.09 9.24 -8.05
C MET A 1 18.43 9.04 -6.59
N ASP A 2 18.25 10.05 -5.78
CA ASP A 2 18.57 9.95 -4.37
C ASP A 2 17.49 9.14 -3.66
N PHE A 3 17.90 8.27 -2.76
CA PHE A 3 17.02 7.46 -1.95
C PHE A 3 16.31 8.37 -0.93
N VAL A 4 14.98 8.42 -0.95
CA VAL A 4 14.21 9.30 -0.08
C VAL A 4 14.34 8.81 1.37
N GLN A 5 14.80 9.71 2.25
CA GLN A 5 14.91 9.42 3.68
C GLN A 5 13.75 10.06 4.45
N LEU A 6 13.22 9.33 5.42
CA LEU A 6 12.28 9.88 6.39
C LEU A 6 13.01 10.90 7.27
N THR A 7 12.41 12.07 7.41
CA THR A 7 12.79 12.99 8.47
C THR A 7 12.31 12.46 9.82
N GLU A 8 12.94 12.90 10.91
CA GLU A 8 12.53 12.58 12.27
C GLU A 8 11.05 12.94 12.51
N LYS A 9 10.63 14.12 12.02
CA LYS A 9 9.24 14.56 12.09
C LYS A 9 8.28 13.63 11.34
N GLN A 10 8.61 13.23 10.12
CA GLN A 10 7.76 12.32 9.35
C GLN A 10 7.62 10.96 10.03
N ARG A 11 8.70 10.46 10.65
CA ARG A 11 8.67 9.22 11.44
C ARG A 11 7.73 9.36 12.63
N GLN A 12 7.89 10.44 13.40
CA GLN A 12 7.04 10.73 14.54
C GLN A 12 5.57 10.89 14.12
N ASP A 13 5.30 11.69 13.09
CA ASP A 13 3.94 11.87 12.54
C ASP A 13 3.32 10.53 12.12
N PHE A 14 4.11 9.66 11.48
CA PHE A 14 3.63 8.33 11.08
C PHE A 14 3.32 7.43 12.28
N ASP A 15 4.17 7.43 13.30
CA ASP A 15 3.97 6.64 14.52
C ASP A 15 2.74 7.12 15.31
N GLU A 16 2.52 8.43 15.37
CA GLU A 16 1.38 9.06 16.05
C GLU A 16 0.07 8.89 15.27
N ASN A 17 0.08 9.20 13.95
CA ASN A 17 -1.15 9.30 13.15
C ASN A 17 -1.47 8.04 12.35
N GLY A 18 -0.48 7.18 12.11
CA GLY A 18 -0.64 5.93 11.36
C GLY A 18 -0.63 6.09 9.84
N TYR A 19 -0.33 7.29 9.31
CA TYR A 19 -0.21 7.54 7.88
C TYR A 19 0.75 8.68 7.56
N LEU A 20 1.15 8.78 6.29
CA LEU A 20 2.02 9.83 5.74
C LEU A 20 1.60 10.15 4.30
N ILE A 21 1.55 11.43 3.97
CA ILE A 21 1.36 11.90 2.59
C ILE A 21 2.73 12.14 1.94
N VAL A 22 2.89 11.67 0.71
CA VAL A 22 4.08 11.86 -0.11
C VAL A 22 3.68 12.65 -1.36
N PRO A 23 3.81 13.98 -1.34
CA PRO A 23 3.47 14.81 -2.49
C PRO A 23 4.36 14.47 -3.69
N GLN A 24 3.77 14.46 -4.89
CA GLN A 24 4.47 14.22 -6.15
C GLN A 24 5.36 12.96 -6.15
N ALA A 25 4.87 11.88 -5.54
CA ALA A 25 5.57 10.58 -5.49
C ALA A 25 5.83 10.01 -6.89
N ILE A 26 4.96 10.30 -7.84
CA ILE A 26 5.12 9.97 -9.26
C ILE A 26 4.85 11.22 -10.12
N ASN A 27 5.57 11.33 -11.23
CA ASN A 27 5.42 12.47 -12.13
C ASN A 27 4.19 12.32 -13.06
N ALA A 28 3.82 13.41 -13.73
CA ALA A 28 2.64 13.44 -14.61
C ALA A 28 2.72 12.43 -15.77
N GLN A 29 3.92 12.15 -16.30
CA GLN A 29 4.10 11.15 -17.36
C GLN A 29 3.79 9.74 -16.83
N THR A 30 4.26 9.40 -15.64
CA THR A 30 3.97 8.12 -14.98
C THR A 30 2.47 8.01 -14.69
N VAL A 31 1.83 9.08 -14.19
CA VAL A 31 0.38 9.12 -13.98
C VAL A 31 -0.37 8.82 -15.28
N ALA A 32 0.02 9.45 -16.40
CA ALA A 32 -0.63 9.22 -17.69
C ALA A 32 -0.50 7.77 -18.17
N LEU A 33 0.71 7.18 -18.07
CA LEU A 33 0.95 5.78 -18.45
C LEU A 33 0.15 4.80 -17.57
N LEU A 34 0.11 5.03 -16.26
CA LEU A 34 -0.68 4.20 -15.33
C LEU A 34 -2.18 4.32 -15.59
N THR A 35 -2.65 5.52 -15.92
CA THR A 35 -4.06 5.76 -16.22
C THR A 35 -4.45 5.05 -17.53
N GLU A 36 -3.67 5.20 -18.59
CA GLU A 36 -3.91 4.54 -19.87
C GLU A 36 -3.92 3.00 -19.74
N SER A 37 -2.88 2.44 -19.09
CA SER A 37 -2.80 0.99 -18.84
C SER A 37 -3.93 0.51 -17.92
N GLY A 38 -4.27 1.31 -16.92
CA GLY A 38 -5.38 1.01 -16.00
C GLY A 38 -6.73 0.99 -16.70
N ASP A 39 -7.00 1.96 -17.57
CA ASP A 39 -8.24 2.02 -18.35
C ASP A 39 -8.38 0.80 -19.26
N GLN A 40 -7.27 0.34 -19.89
CA GLN A 40 -7.25 -0.88 -20.67
C GLN A 40 -7.56 -2.12 -19.82
N LEU A 41 -6.92 -2.24 -18.65
CA LEU A 41 -7.16 -3.34 -17.72
C LEU A 41 -8.61 -3.36 -17.23
N MET A 42 -9.21 -2.21 -16.96
CA MET A 42 -10.57 -2.09 -16.46
C MET A 42 -11.63 -2.35 -17.54
N THR A 43 -11.32 -2.23 -18.83
CA THR A 43 -12.26 -2.51 -19.95
C THR A 43 -12.79 -3.93 -19.92
N SER A 44 -11.97 -4.91 -19.49
CA SER A 44 -12.33 -6.33 -19.41
C SER A 44 -12.69 -6.79 -17.98
N PHE A 45 -12.76 -5.86 -17.03
CA PHE A 45 -13.03 -6.17 -15.63
C PHE A 45 -14.50 -5.99 -15.30
N GLU A 46 -15.19 -7.08 -15.00
CA GLU A 46 -16.58 -7.06 -14.57
C GLU A 46 -16.68 -6.71 -13.07
N TYR A 47 -17.53 -5.75 -12.73
CA TYR A 47 -17.81 -5.33 -11.35
C TYR A 47 -19.23 -4.80 -11.26
N GLU A 48 -19.75 -4.75 -10.05
CA GLU A 48 -21.06 -4.19 -9.75
C GLU A 48 -20.95 -2.91 -8.91
N GLY A 49 -21.85 -1.97 -9.16
CA GLY A 49 -21.91 -0.72 -8.40
C GLY A 49 -20.84 0.30 -8.79
N PHE A 50 -20.54 1.20 -7.86
CA PHE A 50 -19.65 2.36 -8.09
C PHE A 50 -18.17 2.08 -7.80
N TYR A 51 -17.86 0.98 -7.09
CA TYR A 51 -16.52 0.66 -6.58
C TYR A 51 -15.90 -0.52 -7.33
N ALA A 52 -15.16 -0.22 -8.38
CA ALA A 52 -14.42 -1.22 -9.12
C ALA A 52 -13.06 -1.48 -8.46
N HIS A 53 -12.81 -2.70 -7.99
CA HIS A 53 -11.62 -3.09 -7.25
C HIS A 53 -10.94 -4.30 -7.89
N ARG A 54 -10.11 -4.06 -8.90
CA ARG A 54 -9.34 -5.10 -9.55
C ARG A 54 -8.07 -5.40 -8.76
N ARG A 55 -7.84 -6.67 -8.42
CA ARG A 55 -6.69 -7.11 -7.61
C ARG A 55 -5.70 -7.98 -8.37
N HIS A 56 -6.12 -8.59 -9.47
CA HIS A 56 -5.30 -9.57 -10.22
C HIS A 56 -4.68 -8.97 -11.47
N GLY A 57 -3.49 -9.46 -11.83
CA GLY A 57 -2.84 -9.18 -13.10
C GLY A 57 -2.29 -7.76 -13.28
N ILE A 58 -2.28 -6.93 -12.21
CA ILE A 58 -1.89 -5.53 -12.30
C ILE A 58 -0.38 -5.41 -12.57
N VAL A 59 0.44 -6.07 -11.76
CA VAL A 59 1.91 -5.99 -11.86
C VAL A 59 2.51 -6.70 -13.08
N GLN A 60 1.70 -7.31 -13.92
CA GLN A 60 2.14 -7.86 -15.19
C GLN A 60 2.26 -6.78 -16.28
N GLU A 61 1.59 -5.66 -16.09
CA GLU A 61 1.71 -4.50 -16.94
C GLU A 61 2.92 -3.66 -16.50
N GLU A 62 3.80 -3.32 -17.44
CA GLU A 62 5.07 -2.63 -17.16
C GLU A 62 4.91 -1.34 -16.35
N PRO A 63 3.94 -0.45 -16.63
CA PRO A 63 3.77 0.77 -15.81
C PRO A 63 3.51 0.46 -14.33
N PHE A 64 2.69 -0.55 -14.02
CA PHE A 64 2.40 -0.94 -12.65
C PHE A 64 3.55 -1.71 -12.00
N LEU A 65 4.27 -2.54 -12.77
CA LEU A 65 5.46 -3.22 -12.30
C LEU A 65 6.53 -2.23 -11.82
N SER A 66 6.69 -1.11 -12.52
CA SER A 66 7.66 -0.06 -12.17
C SER A 66 7.41 0.58 -10.81
N LEU A 67 6.18 0.52 -10.28
CA LEU A 67 5.85 1.03 -8.95
C LEU A 67 6.27 0.10 -7.82
N VAL A 68 6.51 -1.18 -8.09
CA VAL A 68 6.81 -2.19 -7.04
C VAL A 68 8.05 -1.82 -6.22
N ALA A 69 9.06 -1.24 -6.85
CA ALA A 69 10.27 -0.75 -6.21
C ALA A 69 10.46 0.77 -6.39
N ASN A 70 9.36 1.53 -6.39
CA ASN A 70 9.39 2.97 -6.63
C ASN A 70 10.25 3.71 -5.60
N LEU A 71 11.25 4.49 -6.08
CA LEU A 71 12.27 5.15 -5.25
C LEU A 71 11.72 6.30 -4.40
N SER A 72 10.54 6.83 -4.71
CA SER A 72 9.92 7.89 -3.90
C SER A 72 9.18 7.35 -2.66
N THR A 73 8.86 6.06 -2.62
CA THR A 73 7.95 5.51 -1.61
C THR A 73 8.48 4.24 -0.93
N VAL A 74 9.02 3.29 -1.69
CA VAL A 74 9.52 2.02 -1.11
C VAL A 74 10.64 2.23 -0.10
N PRO A 75 11.58 3.18 -0.27
CA PRO A 75 12.54 3.52 0.77
C PRO A 75 11.90 3.94 2.10
N LEU A 76 10.75 4.62 2.06
CA LEU A 76 10.02 5.01 3.28
C LEU A 76 9.47 3.77 3.99
N ILE A 77 8.92 2.82 3.23
CA ILE A 77 8.44 1.54 3.79
C ILE A 77 9.57 0.77 4.45
N ILE A 78 10.73 0.68 3.78
CA ILE A 78 11.90 -0.02 4.31
C ILE A 78 12.36 0.60 5.64
N GLN A 79 12.32 1.93 5.75
CA GLN A 79 12.68 2.64 6.98
C GLN A 79 11.66 2.47 8.10
N LEU A 80 10.41 2.11 7.80
CA LEU A 80 9.33 1.90 8.77
C LEU A 80 9.11 0.42 9.13
N LEU A 81 9.44 -0.52 8.23
CA LEU A 81 9.24 -1.96 8.45
C LEU A 81 10.54 -2.75 8.49
N GLY A 82 11.64 -2.21 7.97
CA GLY A 82 12.87 -2.97 7.77
C GLY A 82 12.94 -3.62 6.38
N THR A 83 13.98 -4.43 6.17
CA THR A 83 14.36 -4.98 4.85
C THR A 83 13.78 -6.35 4.56
N ASN A 84 13.27 -7.05 5.58
CA ASN A 84 12.70 -8.39 5.43
C ASN A 84 11.21 -8.34 5.04
N ILE A 85 10.93 -7.70 3.90
CA ILE A 85 9.59 -7.44 3.41
C ILE A 85 9.37 -7.98 2.00
N HIS A 86 8.09 -8.16 1.67
CA HIS A 86 7.61 -8.40 0.32
C HIS A 86 6.24 -7.75 0.11
N MET A 87 5.82 -7.62 -1.13
CA MET A 87 4.47 -7.17 -1.48
C MET A 87 3.47 -8.32 -1.27
N THR A 88 2.35 -8.02 -0.62
CA THR A 88 1.32 -9.04 -0.31
C THR A 88 0.05 -8.86 -1.09
N ASN A 89 -0.28 -7.64 -1.49
CA ASN A 89 -1.48 -7.37 -2.26
C ASN A 89 -1.29 -6.20 -3.22
N THR A 90 -2.14 -6.17 -4.23
CA THR A 90 -2.26 -5.10 -5.22
C THR A 90 -3.72 -4.74 -5.43
N ALA A 91 -4.00 -3.50 -5.77
CA ALA A 91 -5.33 -3.07 -6.17
C ALA A 91 -5.26 -1.91 -7.16
N LEU A 92 -6.01 -2.02 -8.24
CA LEU A 92 -6.38 -0.92 -9.11
C LEU A 92 -7.84 -0.59 -8.77
N ILE A 93 -8.07 0.63 -8.30
CA ILE A 93 -9.36 1.04 -7.76
C ILE A 93 -9.92 2.18 -8.58
N TYR A 94 -11.14 1.99 -9.10
CA TYR A 94 -11.92 3.02 -9.76
C TYR A 94 -13.21 3.24 -8.98
N LYS A 95 -13.42 4.47 -8.53
CA LYS A 95 -14.66 4.89 -7.84
C LYS A 95 -15.46 5.78 -8.77
N HIS A 96 -16.55 5.23 -9.26
CA HIS A 96 -17.48 5.94 -10.14
C HIS A 96 -18.34 6.92 -9.36
N PRO A 97 -18.83 7.99 -10.01
CA PRO A 97 -19.84 8.88 -9.43
C PRO A 97 -21.03 8.09 -8.89
N GLN A 98 -21.53 8.51 -7.73
CA GLN A 98 -22.71 7.92 -7.10
C GLN A 98 -23.59 8.99 -6.45
N ASP A 99 -24.86 8.67 -6.25
CA ASP A 99 -25.78 9.54 -5.53
C ASP A 99 -25.55 9.44 -4.02
N GLU A 100 -25.57 10.58 -3.33
CA GLU A 100 -25.37 10.67 -1.88
C GLU A 100 -26.37 9.82 -1.09
N ILE A 101 -27.60 9.71 -1.58
CA ILE A 101 -28.70 8.95 -0.94
C ILE A 101 -28.39 7.44 -0.83
N LEU A 102 -27.46 6.93 -1.65
CA LEU A 102 -27.13 5.50 -1.68
C LEU A 102 -26.05 5.09 -0.67
N VAL A 103 -25.47 6.03 0.08
CA VAL A 103 -24.43 5.74 1.05
C VAL A 103 -25.05 5.38 2.41
N SER A 104 -25.29 4.10 2.62
CA SER A 104 -25.84 3.58 3.88
C SER A 104 -24.79 3.14 4.89
N GLU A 105 -23.60 2.74 4.42
CA GLU A 105 -22.51 2.24 5.26
C GLU A 105 -21.17 2.60 4.64
N ARG A 106 -20.17 2.83 5.49
CA ARG A 106 -18.75 2.90 5.08
C ARG A 106 -18.02 1.71 5.69
N ASN A 107 -17.26 1.01 4.90
CA ASN A 107 -16.51 -0.16 5.34
C ASN A 107 -15.25 0.26 6.14
N TRP A 108 -15.45 0.80 7.34
CA TRP A 108 -14.35 1.11 8.26
C TRP A 108 -13.69 -0.17 8.75
N HIS A 109 -12.41 -0.35 8.47
CA HIS A 109 -11.68 -1.56 8.82
C HIS A 109 -10.19 -1.29 9.04
N ARG A 110 -9.53 -2.23 9.67
CA ARG A 110 -8.08 -2.44 9.68
C ARG A 110 -7.75 -3.57 8.72
N ASP A 111 -6.58 -3.49 8.08
CA ASP A 111 -6.10 -4.59 7.24
C ASP A 111 -5.54 -5.76 8.03
N VAL A 112 -5.16 -5.52 9.27
CA VAL A 112 -4.59 -6.50 10.18
C VAL A 112 -5.40 -6.56 11.47
N GLY A 113 -5.46 -7.72 12.07
CA GLY A 113 -6.20 -7.96 13.31
C GLY A 113 -7.22 -9.09 13.18
N VAL A 114 -8.03 -9.07 12.14
CA VAL A 114 -9.02 -10.13 11.87
C VAL A 114 -8.34 -11.47 11.62
N HIS A 115 -7.13 -11.48 11.08
CA HIS A 115 -6.40 -12.69 10.69
C HIS A 115 -5.31 -13.13 11.69
N LEU A 116 -4.98 -12.29 12.68
CA LEU A 116 -3.92 -12.63 13.63
C LEU A 116 -4.44 -13.15 14.95
N ASP A 117 -5.72 -13.00 15.24
CA ASP A 117 -6.38 -13.46 16.50
C ASP A 117 -5.61 -13.03 17.77
N LEU A 118 -4.98 -11.86 17.74
CA LEU A 118 -4.15 -11.33 18.83
C LEU A 118 -4.87 -10.32 19.72
N GLY A 119 -6.13 -9.99 19.39
CA GLY A 119 -6.85 -8.90 20.04
C GLY A 119 -6.34 -7.52 19.59
N HIS A 120 -7.02 -6.46 19.99
CA HIS A 120 -6.72 -5.10 19.56
C HIS A 120 -5.48 -4.50 20.23
N ASP A 121 -5.19 -4.90 21.46
CA ASP A 121 -4.11 -4.40 22.32
C ASP A 121 -2.75 -5.02 22.01
N HIS A 122 -2.70 -6.04 21.16
CA HIS A 122 -1.48 -6.78 20.83
C HIS A 122 -1.14 -6.82 19.35
N LEU A 123 -1.78 -5.98 18.54
CA LEU A 123 -1.51 -5.93 17.11
C LEU A 123 -0.15 -5.28 16.82
N PRO A 124 0.83 -6.01 16.29
CA PRO A 124 2.10 -5.42 15.88
C PRO A 124 1.97 -4.69 14.53
N ARG A 125 2.88 -3.74 14.25
CA ARG A 125 3.06 -3.21 12.91
C ARG A 125 3.65 -4.31 12.03
N VAL A 126 2.87 -4.89 11.15
CA VAL A 126 3.31 -6.01 10.29
C VAL A 126 3.31 -5.65 8.81
N GLY A 127 2.72 -4.53 8.44
CA GLY A 127 2.61 -4.10 7.05
C GLY A 127 2.17 -2.67 6.90
N LEU A 128 2.43 -2.15 5.70
CA LEU A 128 2.07 -0.81 5.24
C LEU A 128 1.43 -0.93 3.86
N LYS A 129 0.52 -0.02 3.57
CA LYS A 129 0.01 0.18 2.20
C LYS A 129 0.46 1.52 1.64
N ILE A 130 0.67 1.54 0.34
CA ILE A 130 0.84 2.76 -0.45
C ILE A 130 -0.32 2.87 -1.41
N GLY A 131 -0.97 4.03 -1.44
CA GLY A 131 -1.91 4.41 -2.49
C GLY A 131 -1.31 5.51 -3.35
N TYR A 132 -1.25 5.31 -4.66
CA TYR A 132 -0.88 6.33 -5.64
C TYR A 132 -2.14 6.90 -6.28
N CYS A 133 -2.29 8.22 -6.24
CA CYS A 133 -3.43 8.90 -6.84
C CYS A 133 -3.20 9.13 -8.34
N LEU A 134 -4.10 8.63 -9.17
CA LEU A 134 -4.07 8.86 -10.61
C LEU A 134 -5.00 10.00 -11.05
N THR A 135 -5.89 10.45 -10.15
CA THR A 135 -6.78 11.59 -10.34
C THR A 135 -6.76 12.47 -9.10
N ASP A 136 -7.17 13.72 -9.26
CA ASP A 136 -7.28 14.64 -8.12
C ASP A 136 -8.45 14.25 -7.21
N CYS A 137 -8.23 14.36 -5.89
CA CYS A 137 -9.22 14.25 -4.82
C CYS A 137 -9.11 15.52 -3.97
N MET A 138 -9.65 16.65 -4.44
CA MET A 138 -9.42 17.97 -3.85
C MET A 138 -10.63 18.55 -3.12
N GLU A 139 -11.68 17.75 -2.98
CA GLU A 139 -12.91 18.11 -2.25
C GLU A 139 -13.43 16.90 -1.49
N SER A 140 -14.24 17.13 -0.46
CA SER A 140 -14.83 16.05 0.32
C SER A 140 -15.72 15.16 -0.52
N ASN A 141 -15.67 13.85 -0.24
CA ASN A 141 -16.41 12.83 -0.97
C ASN A 141 -16.09 12.78 -2.47
N SER A 142 -14.83 13.02 -2.81
CA SER A 142 -14.29 12.85 -4.16
C SER A 142 -13.64 11.48 -4.40
N GLY A 143 -13.91 10.51 -3.53
CA GLY A 143 -13.44 9.13 -3.69
C GLY A 143 -12.06 8.86 -3.11
N SER A 144 -11.53 9.69 -2.21
CA SER A 144 -10.26 9.44 -1.54
C SER A 144 -10.34 8.24 -0.56
N THR A 145 -9.29 7.99 0.20
CA THR A 145 -9.31 7.05 1.32
C THR A 145 -9.42 7.84 2.62
N LEU A 146 -10.46 7.55 3.40
CA LEU A 146 -10.66 8.13 4.72
C LEU A 146 -9.79 7.40 5.75
N LEU A 147 -9.26 8.12 6.72
CA LEU A 147 -8.35 7.61 7.74
C LEU A 147 -8.80 8.10 9.13
N VAL A 148 -8.68 7.26 10.14
CA VAL A 148 -8.82 7.70 11.54
C VAL A 148 -7.42 7.89 12.11
N GLU A 149 -7.03 9.15 12.33
CA GLU A 149 -5.72 9.52 12.86
C GLU A 149 -5.47 8.88 14.23
N GLY A 150 -4.27 8.33 14.43
CA GLY A 150 -3.89 7.69 15.68
C GLY A 150 -4.54 6.32 15.95
N SER A 151 -5.41 5.86 15.04
CA SER A 151 -6.12 4.59 15.25
C SER A 151 -5.23 3.35 15.14
N ASN A 152 -4.01 3.48 14.61
CA ASN A 152 -2.97 2.46 14.65
C ASN A 152 -2.56 2.12 16.10
N ASN A 153 -2.76 3.04 17.04
CA ASN A 153 -2.44 2.90 18.45
C ASN A 153 -3.65 2.51 19.33
N LEU A 154 -4.84 2.33 18.74
CA LEU A 154 -6.02 1.93 19.48
C LEU A 154 -5.88 0.51 20.03
N THR A 155 -6.13 0.36 21.33
CA THR A 155 -6.18 -0.93 22.04
C THR A 155 -7.59 -1.53 22.12
N GLN A 156 -8.57 -0.81 21.60
CA GLN A 156 -9.96 -1.22 21.54
C GLN A 156 -10.51 -1.04 20.12
N PRO A 157 -11.58 -1.73 19.73
CA PRO A 157 -12.24 -1.52 18.45
C PRO A 157 -12.63 -0.06 18.23
N LEU A 158 -12.62 0.38 16.97
CA LEU A 158 -13.19 1.67 16.59
C LEU A 158 -14.68 1.72 16.93
N VAL A 159 -15.09 2.81 17.55
CA VAL A 159 -16.51 3.03 17.89
C VAL A 159 -17.13 3.96 16.86
N ILE A 160 -18.18 3.49 16.21
CA ILE A 160 -19.05 4.31 15.36
C ILE A 160 -20.35 4.52 16.14
N PRO A 161 -20.77 5.79 16.36
CA PRO A 161 -22.01 6.06 17.09
C PRO A 161 -23.24 5.42 16.40
N THR A 162 -24.22 5.03 17.18
CA THR A 162 -25.47 4.47 16.64
C THR A 162 -26.11 5.47 15.67
N GLU A 163 -26.62 4.98 14.56
CA GLU A 163 -27.22 5.76 13.47
C GLU A 163 -26.24 6.66 12.69
N GLN A 164 -24.93 6.52 12.90
CA GLN A 164 -23.89 7.18 12.08
C GLN A 164 -23.20 6.17 11.17
N THR A 165 -22.69 6.66 10.05
CA THR A 165 -21.88 5.87 9.10
C THR A 165 -20.39 5.97 9.40
N ASP A 166 -19.98 7.00 10.15
CA ASP A 166 -18.61 7.38 10.40
C ASP A 166 -18.31 7.51 11.90
N PRO A 167 -17.05 7.31 12.32
CA PRO A 167 -16.61 7.68 13.66
C PRO A 167 -16.70 9.20 13.86
N ALA A 168 -16.67 9.64 15.11
CA ALA A 168 -16.80 11.06 15.46
C ALA A 168 -15.72 11.95 14.81
N GLU A 169 -14.52 11.38 14.63
CA GLU A 169 -13.38 12.07 14.02
C GLU A 169 -12.74 11.15 12.99
N PHE A 170 -12.50 11.68 11.80
CA PHE A 170 -11.72 11.06 10.73
C PHE A 170 -11.12 12.12 9.83
N HIS A 171 -10.10 11.76 9.10
CA HIS A 171 -9.41 12.61 8.14
C HIS A 171 -9.69 12.15 6.71
N GLU A 172 -10.03 13.09 5.84
CA GLU A 172 -10.12 12.90 4.40
C GLU A 172 -8.98 13.67 3.73
N PRO A 173 -7.89 13.01 3.32
CA PRO A 173 -6.77 13.69 2.71
C PRO A 173 -7.14 14.22 1.32
N PHE A 174 -6.85 15.50 1.07
CA PHE A 174 -6.96 16.09 -0.27
C PHE A 174 -5.65 15.86 -1.02
N LEU A 175 -5.73 15.08 -2.09
CA LEU A 175 -4.59 14.56 -2.82
C LEU A 175 -4.71 14.92 -4.30
N LYS A 176 -3.57 15.24 -4.92
CA LYS A 176 -3.48 15.48 -6.36
C LYS A 176 -3.02 14.22 -7.09
N ALA A 177 -3.32 14.16 -8.37
CA ALA A 177 -2.72 13.15 -9.24
C ALA A 177 -1.19 13.20 -9.15
N GLY A 178 -0.57 12.06 -8.90
CA GLY A 178 0.86 11.93 -8.64
C GLY A 178 1.25 11.90 -7.16
N ASP A 179 0.39 12.33 -6.25
CA ASP A 179 0.63 12.15 -4.83
C ASP A 179 0.47 10.67 -4.42
N ALA A 180 1.14 10.29 -3.34
CA ALA A 180 0.92 9.01 -2.69
C ALA A 180 0.62 9.20 -1.20
N PHE A 181 -0.05 8.22 -0.62
CA PHE A 181 -0.28 8.14 0.82
C PHE A 181 0.14 6.76 1.32
N LEU A 182 0.93 6.76 2.39
CA LEU A 182 1.29 5.56 3.13
C LEU A 182 0.40 5.47 4.35
N PHE A 183 -0.08 4.27 4.68
CA PHE A 183 -0.76 4.05 5.94
C PHE A 183 -0.44 2.67 6.50
N GLU A 184 -0.47 2.60 7.81
CA GLU A 184 -0.19 1.38 8.54
C GLU A 184 -1.38 0.42 8.50
N SER A 185 -1.11 -0.89 8.39
CA SER A 185 -2.17 -1.91 8.35
C SER A 185 -3.09 -1.93 9.59
N ARG A 186 -2.66 -1.30 10.70
CA ARG A 186 -3.48 -1.11 11.92
C ARG A 186 -4.34 0.16 11.89
N THR A 187 -4.09 1.10 10.97
CA THR A 187 -4.88 2.32 10.85
C THR A 187 -6.28 2.01 10.32
N TYR A 188 -7.30 2.44 11.03
CA TYR A 188 -8.67 2.35 10.54
C TYR A 188 -8.86 3.26 9.35
N HIS A 189 -9.40 2.71 8.30
CA HIS A 189 -9.66 3.42 7.05
C HIS A 189 -10.92 2.92 6.36
N ALA A 190 -11.45 3.75 5.46
CA ALA A 190 -12.61 3.43 4.65
C ALA A 190 -12.52 4.11 3.28
N PRO A 191 -13.19 3.59 2.24
CA PRO A 191 -13.34 4.31 0.98
C PRO A 191 -14.29 5.50 1.17
N ALA A 192 -13.85 6.71 0.79
CA ALA A 192 -14.78 7.82 0.62
C ALA A 192 -15.73 7.52 -0.56
N PRO A 193 -17.00 7.95 -0.51
CA PRO A 193 -17.87 7.96 -1.67
C PRO A 193 -17.34 8.94 -2.71
N ASN A 194 -17.85 8.86 -3.94
CA ASN A 194 -17.52 9.80 -4.99
C ASN A 194 -18.79 10.52 -5.46
N PHE A 195 -18.99 11.75 -4.99
CA PHE A 195 -20.12 12.59 -5.37
C PHE A 195 -19.74 13.58 -6.48
N THR A 196 -18.52 13.49 -7.01
CA THR A 196 -18.10 14.28 -8.18
C THR A 196 -18.67 13.72 -9.49
N ASN A 197 -18.42 14.42 -10.59
CA ASN A 197 -18.86 13.98 -11.92
C ASN A 197 -17.80 13.14 -12.67
N SER A 198 -16.67 12.83 -12.04
CA SER A 198 -15.55 12.11 -12.66
C SER A 198 -15.17 10.86 -11.86
N VAL A 199 -14.60 9.88 -12.55
CA VAL A 199 -14.11 8.64 -11.91
C VAL A 199 -12.82 8.94 -11.17
N THR A 200 -12.77 8.61 -9.89
CA THR A 200 -11.54 8.65 -9.11
C THR A 200 -10.77 7.35 -9.28
N LYS A 201 -9.48 7.46 -9.58
CA LYS A 201 -8.59 6.34 -9.90
C LYS A 201 -7.39 6.32 -8.98
N SER A 202 -7.05 5.14 -8.45
CA SER A 202 -5.87 4.93 -7.61
C SER A 202 -5.29 3.53 -7.75
N VAL A 203 -4.00 3.41 -7.41
CA VAL A 203 -3.29 2.13 -7.32
C VAL A 203 -2.84 1.94 -5.89
N ILE A 204 -3.14 0.79 -5.28
CA ILE A 204 -2.72 0.49 -3.90
C ILE A 204 -1.87 -0.78 -3.90
N TYR A 205 -0.70 -0.70 -3.27
CA TYR A 205 0.19 -1.83 -3.00
C TYR A 205 0.38 -2.00 -1.49
N GLY A 206 0.31 -3.26 -1.02
CA GLY A 206 0.54 -3.60 0.38
C GLY A 206 1.85 -4.36 0.54
N TYR A 207 2.67 -3.93 1.49
CA TYR A 207 3.95 -4.54 1.84
C TYR A 207 3.91 -5.03 3.29
N HIS A 208 4.36 -6.26 3.49
CA HIS A 208 4.38 -6.90 4.81
C HIS A 208 5.69 -7.64 5.01
N TYR A 209 5.96 -8.06 6.24
CA TYR A 209 7.07 -8.98 6.51
C TYR A 209 6.96 -10.27 5.70
N ARG A 210 8.08 -10.80 5.23
CA ARG A 210 8.14 -11.99 4.35
C ARG A 210 7.56 -13.27 4.96
N TRP A 211 7.46 -13.37 6.27
CA TRP A 211 6.81 -14.50 6.94
C TRP A 211 5.27 -14.44 6.88
N ILE A 212 4.68 -13.31 6.48
CA ILE A 212 3.25 -13.21 6.22
C ILE A 212 2.99 -13.69 4.80
N LYS A 213 2.13 -14.70 4.69
CA LYS A 213 1.78 -15.26 3.39
C LYS A 213 1.14 -14.19 2.48
N PRO A 214 1.62 -14.04 1.24
CA PRO A 214 0.96 -13.15 0.28
C PRO A 214 -0.49 -13.54 0.08
N ASP A 215 -1.35 -12.55 -0.09
CA ASP A 215 -2.72 -12.79 -0.47
C ASP A 215 -2.77 -13.45 -1.86
N TYR A 216 -3.79 -14.27 -2.12
CA TYR A 216 -4.00 -14.89 -3.42
C TYR A 216 -4.13 -13.86 -4.57
N TYR A 217 -4.29 -12.59 -4.27
CA TYR A 217 -4.36 -11.50 -5.22
C TYR A 217 -3.07 -11.23 -6.01
N LEU A 218 -1.92 -11.69 -5.52
CA LEU A 218 -0.68 -11.73 -6.30
C LEU A 218 -0.65 -12.89 -7.31
N ARG A 219 -1.76 -13.59 -7.50
CA ARG A 219 -1.84 -14.60 -8.55
C ARG A 219 -1.71 -13.96 -9.91
N TYR A 220 -0.85 -14.54 -10.68
CA TYR A 220 -0.65 -14.22 -12.08
C TYR A 220 -1.76 -14.81 -12.94
N TYR A 221 -1.84 -14.43 -14.21
CA TYR A 221 -2.88 -14.86 -15.16
C TYR A 221 -3.11 -16.37 -15.26
N ASP A 222 -2.11 -17.19 -14.96
CA ASP A 222 -2.18 -18.64 -14.96
C ASP A 222 -2.64 -19.27 -13.63
N GLY A 223 -3.03 -18.45 -12.66
CA GLY A 223 -3.45 -18.90 -11.34
C GLY A 223 -2.31 -19.34 -10.43
N GLN A 224 -1.06 -19.19 -10.85
CA GLN A 224 0.10 -19.51 -10.02
C GLN A 224 0.37 -18.40 -9.00
N GLN A 225 0.95 -18.75 -7.85
CA GLN A 225 1.32 -17.81 -6.78
C GLN A 225 2.69 -17.15 -7.00
N GLN A 226 3.35 -17.44 -8.12
CA GLN A 226 4.68 -16.94 -8.47
C GLN A 226 4.59 -16.17 -9.80
N PRO A 227 5.37 -15.11 -9.99
CA PRO A 227 5.53 -14.48 -11.29
C PRO A 227 5.90 -15.51 -12.36
N ALA A 228 5.38 -15.31 -13.57
CA ALA A 228 5.85 -16.10 -14.71
C ALA A 228 7.39 -15.99 -14.81
N LYS A 229 8.06 -17.09 -15.11
CA LYS A 229 9.55 -17.13 -15.11
C LYS A 229 10.17 -16.04 -15.99
N ASP A 230 9.57 -15.77 -17.14
CA ASP A 230 10.00 -14.73 -18.07
C ASP A 230 9.84 -13.31 -17.50
N LEU A 231 8.82 -13.05 -16.69
CA LEU A 231 8.67 -11.78 -15.97
C LEU A 231 9.78 -11.63 -14.92
N LEU A 232 10.04 -12.68 -14.13
CA LEU A 232 11.11 -12.68 -13.11
C LEU A 232 12.50 -12.45 -13.70
N THR A 233 12.78 -12.94 -14.92
CA THR A 233 14.09 -12.75 -15.56
C THR A 233 14.35 -11.32 -16.01
N LYS A 234 13.30 -10.50 -16.16
CA LYS A 234 13.39 -9.10 -16.59
C LYS A 234 13.47 -8.11 -15.44
N MET A 235 13.33 -8.56 -14.20
CA MET A 235 13.31 -7.71 -13.01
C MET A 235 14.68 -7.64 -12.34
N ASP A 236 14.96 -6.51 -11.70
CA ASP A 236 16.07 -6.39 -10.76
C ASP A 236 15.81 -7.22 -9.47
N ASP A 237 16.85 -7.40 -8.68
CA ASP A 237 16.79 -8.23 -7.49
C ASP A 237 15.88 -7.66 -6.39
N ILE A 238 15.75 -6.33 -6.31
CA ILE A 238 14.86 -5.65 -5.37
C ILE A 238 13.40 -5.96 -5.70
N THR A 239 13.01 -5.73 -6.96
CA THR A 239 11.66 -6.03 -7.45
C THR A 239 11.33 -7.52 -7.28
N ARG A 240 12.31 -8.40 -7.55
CA ARG A 240 12.16 -9.86 -7.34
C ARG A 240 11.89 -10.20 -5.89
N GLN A 241 12.65 -9.65 -4.94
CA GLN A 241 12.38 -9.87 -3.51
C GLN A 241 10.99 -9.35 -3.13
N LEU A 242 10.64 -8.14 -3.56
CA LEU A 242 9.33 -7.55 -3.24
C LEU A 242 8.16 -8.35 -3.83
N LEU A 243 8.34 -9.02 -4.96
CA LEU A 243 7.34 -9.93 -5.53
C LEU A 243 7.41 -11.36 -4.95
N GLY A 244 8.15 -11.57 -3.88
CA GLY A 244 8.21 -12.85 -3.16
C GLY A 244 9.14 -13.89 -3.76
N ALA A 245 10.01 -13.54 -4.72
CA ALA A 245 11.03 -14.44 -5.21
C ALA A 245 12.10 -14.69 -4.13
N PHE A 246 12.59 -15.93 -4.08
CA PHE A 246 13.58 -16.35 -3.09
C PHE A 246 15.00 -16.43 -3.66
N THR A 247 15.16 -16.17 -4.94
CA THR A 247 16.45 -16.27 -5.63
C THR A 247 16.71 -15.01 -6.44
N ASP A 248 17.88 -14.41 -6.28
CA ASP A 248 18.29 -13.26 -7.09
C ASP A 248 18.70 -13.64 -8.51
N THR A 249 19.10 -12.66 -9.32
CA THR A 249 19.54 -12.86 -10.71
C THR A 249 20.82 -13.66 -10.83
N THR A 250 21.62 -13.74 -9.76
CA THR A 250 22.87 -14.56 -9.71
C THR A 250 22.62 -16.01 -9.29
N GLY A 251 21.38 -16.39 -8.98
CA GLY A 251 21.01 -17.70 -8.51
C GLY A 251 21.21 -17.92 -7.01
N ARG A 252 21.57 -16.88 -6.24
CA ARG A 252 21.65 -16.97 -4.79
C ARG A 252 20.23 -17.02 -4.20
N THR A 253 19.99 -17.97 -3.33
CA THR A 253 18.71 -18.12 -2.64
C THR A 253 18.75 -17.35 -1.32
N ALA A 254 17.74 -16.50 -1.08
CA ALA A 254 17.52 -15.89 0.22
C ALA A 254 16.77 -16.89 1.12
N PRO A 255 17.41 -17.46 2.17
CA PRO A 255 16.70 -18.25 3.16
C PRO A 255 15.59 -17.44 3.84
N ASP A 256 14.60 -18.13 4.40
CA ASP A 256 13.56 -17.49 5.20
C ASP A 256 14.18 -16.62 6.31
N GLY A 257 13.69 -15.39 6.44
CA GLY A 257 14.17 -14.43 7.44
C GLY A 257 15.37 -13.60 7.02
N ILE A 258 15.94 -13.81 5.83
CA ILE A 258 16.99 -12.94 5.29
C ILE A 258 16.37 -11.88 4.39
N GLU A 259 16.64 -10.64 4.70
CA GLU A 259 16.15 -9.43 4.03
C GLU A 259 17.03 -8.99 2.84
N TRP A 260 17.72 -9.92 2.25
CA TRP A 260 18.60 -9.74 1.09
C TRP A 260 17.78 -9.96 -0.22
N PRO A 261 17.93 -9.20 -1.31
CA PRO A 261 18.94 -8.16 -1.56
C PRO A 261 18.57 -6.74 -1.10
N ILE A 262 17.38 -6.49 -0.55
CA ILE A 262 16.99 -5.15 -0.06
C ILE A 262 17.96 -4.64 1.00
N ARG A 263 18.51 -5.50 1.84
CA ARG A 263 19.52 -5.11 2.83
C ARG A 263 20.77 -4.53 2.18
N GLU A 264 21.32 -5.19 1.16
CA GLU A 264 22.47 -4.67 0.41
C GLU A 264 22.16 -3.31 -0.25
N TRP A 265 20.93 -3.15 -0.71
CA TRP A 265 20.46 -1.89 -1.27
C TRP A 265 20.47 -0.77 -0.23
N THR A 266 19.93 -1.02 0.97
CA THR A 266 19.92 -0.02 2.06
C THR A 266 21.32 0.35 2.54
N GLU A 267 22.24 -0.62 2.61
CA GLU A 267 23.64 -0.39 2.96
C GLU A 267 24.34 0.53 1.93
N THR A 268 24.05 0.34 0.64
CA THR A 268 24.60 1.17 -0.44
C THR A 268 24.20 2.63 -0.32
N TYR A 269 22.99 2.91 0.19
CA TYR A 269 22.45 4.26 0.33
C TYR A 269 22.57 4.83 1.77
N ASN A 270 23.25 4.13 2.69
CA ASN A 270 23.38 4.53 4.11
C ASN A 270 22.04 4.84 4.78
N ILE A 271 21.03 4.00 4.55
CA ILE A 271 19.71 4.24 5.11
C ILE A 271 19.72 3.83 6.58
N ALA A 272 19.31 4.77 7.44
CA ALA A 272 19.07 4.47 8.83
C ALA A 272 17.82 3.56 8.97
N LEU A 273 18.05 2.31 9.32
CA LEU A 273 17.00 1.39 9.75
C LEU A 273 16.82 1.51 11.26
N GLU A 274 15.61 1.33 11.76
CA GLU A 274 15.43 1.10 13.18
C GLU A 274 16.28 -0.11 13.60
N GLN A 275 17.26 0.12 14.44
CA GLN A 275 18.06 -0.97 14.97
C GLN A 275 17.20 -1.76 15.96
N SER A 276 17.02 -3.03 15.72
CA SER A 276 16.54 -3.93 16.78
C SER A 276 17.38 -3.69 18.05
N PRO A 277 16.76 -3.58 19.23
CA PRO A 277 17.50 -3.35 20.46
C PRO A 277 18.60 -4.39 20.57
N GLN A 278 19.84 -3.93 20.53
CA GLN A 278 20.98 -4.82 20.70
C GLN A 278 20.90 -5.43 22.08
N VAL A 279 20.96 -6.76 22.15
CA VAL A 279 21.07 -7.46 23.42
C VAL A 279 22.38 -7.01 24.05
N ASN A 280 22.31 -6.10 25.04
CA ASN A 280 23.44 -5.75 25.84
C ASN A 280 23.89 -7.02 26.61
N LYS A 281 24.92 -7.69 26.13
CA LYS A 281 25.63 -8.70 26.92
C LYS A 281 26.28 -7.96 28.08
N LYS A 282 25.67 -8.04 29.25
CA LYS A 282 26.33 -7.71 30.53
C LYS A 282 27.25 -8.84 30.95
#